data_645b6a60e1a59de20208f355064da9aa
#
_entry.id   645b6a60e1a59de20208f355064da9aa
#
_cell.length_a   1.000
_cell.length_b   1.000
_cell.length_c   1.000
_cell.angle_alpha   90.00
_cell.angle_beta   90.00
_cell.angle_gamma   90.00
#
_symmetry.space_group_name_H-M   'P 1'
#
loop_
_entity.id
_entity.type
_entity.pdbx_description
1 polymer ?
#
loop_
_entity_poly.entity_id
_entity_poly.type
_entity_poly.pdbx_seq_one_letter_code
_entity_poly.pdbx_strand_id
1 'polypeptide(L)' 'MKKAKEIKIIVEKHNDGYVAYPLGLNGVIVAEGDTYEEALKDVKSAVKFHIDTFGKNAFGKDPVLETFVAQVSVK' A
#
# COMPACT_ATOMS: atom_id res chain seq x y z
N MET A 1 -13.90 22.12 -3.28
CA MET A 1 -12.80 21.31 -3.82
C MET A 1 -12.54 20.11 -2.91
N LYS A 2 -12.49 18.93 -3.50
CA LYS A 2 -12.29 17.72 -2.71
C LYS A 2 -10.81 17.53 -2.40
N LYS A 3 -10.52 17.18 -1.16
CA LYS A 3 -9.18 16.80 -0.77
C LYS A 3 -8.89 15.39 -1.27
N ALA A 4 -7.69 15.19 -1.77
CA ALA A 4 -7.24 13.84 -2.10
C ALA A 4 -7.10 13.05 -0.81
N LYS A 5 -7.50 11.78 -0.85
CA LYS A 5 -7.33 10.89 0.28
C LYS A 5 -5.91 10.37 0.27
N GLU A 6 -5.29 10.37 1.43
CA GLU A 6 -3.92 9.87 1.54
C GLU A 6 -3.93 8.42 2.01
N ILE A 7 -3.20 7.60 1.30
CA ILE A 7 -3.08 6.18 1.58
C ILE A 7 -1.62 5.90 1.94
N LYS A 8 -1.41 5.25 3.06
CA LYS A 8 -0.07 4.83 3.45
C LYS A 8 0.33 3.60 2.66
N ILE A 9 1.53 3.63 2.11
CA ILE A 9 2.07 2.54 1.32
C ILE A 9 3.32 2.01 2.01
N ILE A 10 3.42 0.69 2.12
CA ILE A 10 4.64 0.03 2.56
C ILE A 10 5.40 -0.44 1.32
N VAL A 11 6.68 -0.16 1.25
CA VAL A 11 7.55 -0.66 0.18
C VAL A 11 8.66 -1.45 0.82
N GLU A 12 8.81 -2.70 0.39
CA GLU A 12 9.84 -3.61 0.90
C GLU A 12 10.85 -3.91 -0.19
N LYS A 13 12.12 -3.86 0.17
CA LYS A 13 13.18 -4.26 -0.75
C LYS A 13 13.52 -5.72 -0.49
N HIS A 14 13.51 -6.52 -1.56
CA HIS A 14 13.89 -7.94 -1.52
C HIS A 14 15.06 -8.18 -2.45
N ASN A 15 15.63 -9.37 -2.40
CA ASN A 15 16.79 -9.69 -3.23
C ASN A 15 16.53 -9.52 -4.72
N ASP A 16 15.30 -9.77 -5.14
CA ASP A 16 14.93 -9.79 -6.55
C ASP A 16 14.01 -8.62 -6.94
N GLY A 17 13.93 -7.59 -6.11
CA GLY A 17 13.13 -6.43 -6.45
C GLY A 17 12.42 -5.82 -5.25
N TYR A 18 11.36 -5.11 -5.53
CA TYR A 18 10.59 -4.39 -4.53
C TYR A 18 9.14 -4.82 -4.55
N VAL A 19 8.54 -4.88 -3.39
CA VAL A 19 7.12 -5.20 -3.21
C VAL A 19 6.47 -4.03 -2.49
N ALA A 20 5.29 -3.63 -2.94
CA ALA A 20 4.57 -2.52 -2.31
C ALA A 20 3.12 -2.91 -2.06
N TYR A 21 2.57 -2.41 -0.96
CA TYR A 21 1.18 -2.68 -0.64
C TYR A 21 0.62 -1.54 0.22
N PRO A 22 -0.69 -1.27 0.08
CA PRO A 22 -1.32 -0.20 0.84
C PRO A 22 -1.79 -0.69 2.20
N LEU A 23 -1.98 0.26 3.12
CA LEU A 23 -2.57 0.02 4.42
C LEU A 23 -3.94 0.69 4.47
N GLY A 24 -4.84 0.07 5.22
CA GLY A 24 -6.14 0.68 5.47
C GLY A 24 -7.18 0.48 4.40
N LEU A 25 -6.91 -0.41 3.43
CA LEU A 25 -7.88 -0.75 2.41
C LEU A 25 -8.42 -2.15 2.63
N ASN A 26 -9.65 -2.37 2.20
CA ASN A 26 -10.23 -3.71 2.18
C ASN A 26 -9.70 -4.47 0.97
N GLY A 27 -9.48 -5.76 1.13
CA GLY A 27 -8.97 -6.59 0.06
C GLY A 27 -7.45 -6.66 0.07
N VAL A 28 -6.92 -7.43 -0.86
CA VAL A 28 -5.48 -7.66 -0.97
C VAL A 28 -4.97 -6.97 -2.23
N ILE A 29 -4.06 -6.03 -2.05
CA ILE A 29 -3.43 -5.31 -3.14
C ILE A 29 -1.92 -5.41 -2.93
N VAL A 30 -1.22 -5.99 -3.90
CA VAL A 30 0.23 -6.13 -3.85
C VAL A 30 0.78 -5.75 -5.21
N ALA A 31 1.83 -4.97 -5.22
CA ALA A 31 2.50 -4.54 -6.44
C ALA A 31 3.98 -4.85 -6.36
N GLU A 32 4.65 -4.92 -7.49
CA GLU A 32 6.06 -5.26 -7.57
C GLU A 32 6.75 -4.33 -8.57
N GLY A 33 8.06 -4.23 -8.45
CA GLY A 33 8.87 -3.48 -9.38
C GLY A 33 10.34 -3.81 -9.18
N ASP A 34 11.14 -3.52 -10.21
CA ASP A 34 12.59 -3.71 -10.13
C ASP A 34 13.25 -2.59 -9.33
N THR A 35 12.57 -1.45 -9.20
CA THR A 35 13.03 -0.31 -8.43
C THR A 35 11.95 0.15 -7.47
N TYR A 36 12.35 0.94 -6.48
CA TYR A 36 11.41 1.57 -5.56
C TYR A 36 10.34 2.35 -6.33
N GLU A 37 10.77 3.16 -7.30
CA GLU A 37 9.86 4.00 -8.06
C GLU A 37 8.87 3.20 -8.88
N GLU A 38 9.30 2.08 -9.45
CA GLU A 38 8.40 1.22 -10.22
C GLU A 38 7.36 0.56 -9.32
N ALA A 39 7.78 0.04 -8.17
CA ALA A 39 6.85 -0.58 -7.24
C ALA A 39 5.83 0.44 -6.72
N LEU A 40 6.29 1.66 -6.41
CA LEU A 40 5.42 2.72 -5.94
C LEU A 40 4.41 3.15 -7.02
N LYS A 41 4.87 3.29 -8.24
CA LYS A 41 4.00 3.63 -9.37
C LYS A 41 2.96 2.55 -9.60
N ASP A 42 3.37 1.29 -9.53
CA ASP A 42 2.49 0.17 -9.76
C ASP A 42 1.42 0.06 -8.66
N VAL A 43 1.82 0.21 -7.40
CA VAL A 43 0.85 0.15 -6.30
C VAL A 43 -0.12 1.32 -6.36
N LYS A 44 0.35 2.48 -6.77
CA LYS A 44 -0.51 3.65 -6.92
C LYS A 44 -1.62 3.38 -7.95
N SER A 45 -1.26 2.78 -9.08
CA SER A 45 -2.22 2.42 -10.11
C SER A 45 -3.21 1.38 -9.62
N ALA A 46 -2.71 0.37 -8.89
CA ALA A 46 -3.56 -0.70 -8.36
C ALA A 46 -4.54 -0.15 -7.32
N VAL A 47 -4.08 0.75 -6.46
CA VAL A 47 -4.93 1.38 -5.45
C VAL A 47 -6.02 2.22 -6.12
N LYS A 48 -5.63 3.00 -7.12
CA LYS A 48 -6.58 3.84 -7.85
C LYS A 48 -7.67 2.99 -8.50
N PHE A 49 -7.26 1.91 -9.15
CA PHE A 49 -8.21 0.99 -9.77
C PHE A 49 -9.16 0.38 -8.75
N HIS A 50 -8.61 -0.01 -7.60
CA HIS A 50 -9.38 -0.61 -6.51
C HIS A 50 -10.44 0.37 -5.97
N ILE A 51 -10.03 1.61 -5.74
CA ILE A 51 -10.94 2.65 -5.25
C ILE A 51 -12.01 2.97 -6.30
N ASP A 52 -11.60 3.07 -7.57
CA ASP A 52 -12.55 3.35 -8.65
C ASP A 52 -13.57 2.21 -8.79
N THR A 53 -13.17 0.99 -8.51
CA THR A 53 -14.05 -0.18 -8.62
C THR A 53 -15.02 -0.30 -7.45
N PHE A 54 -14.54 -0.10 -6.24
CA PHE A 54 -15.30 -0.38 -5.03
C PHE A 54 -15.80 0.86 -4.30
N GLY A 55 -15.35 2.05 -4.72
CA GLY A 55 -15.77 3.29 -4.11
C GLY A 55 -15.44 3.32 -2.62
N LYS A 56 -16.36 3.79 -1.80
CA LYS A 56 -16.13 3.87 -0.36
C LYS A 56 -15.94 2.52 0.30
N ASN A 57 -16.39 1.44 -0.34
CA ASN A 57 -16.20 0.09 0.19
C ASN A 57 -14.75 -0.36 0.08
N ALA A 58 -13.92 0.36 -0.68
CA ALA A 58 -12.48 0.08 -0.76
C ALA A 58 -11.76 0.37 0.55
N PHE A 59 -12.32 1.25 1.38
CA PHE A 59 -11.64 1.70 2.60
C PHE A 59 -12.03 0.84 3.79
N GLY A 60 -11.03 0.53 4.63
CA GLY A 60 -11.26 -0.21 5.85
C GLY A 60 -12.05 0.62 6.86
N LYS A 61 -12.65 -0.09 7.82
CA LYS A 61 -13.46 0.54 8.86
C LYS A 61 -12.62 1.46 9.72
N ASP A 62 -11.45 0.98 10.12
CA ASP A 62 -10.57 1.70 11.03
C ASP A 62 -9.28 2.07 10.29
N PRO A 63 -8.97 3.36 10.20
CA PRO A 63 -7.75 3.77 9.52
C PRO A 63 -6.51 3.37 10.31
N VAL A 64 -5.40 3.14 9.59
CA VAL A 64 -4.11 2.96 10.21
C VAL A 64 -3.56 4.34 10.51
N LEU A 65 -3.41 4.66 11.78
CA LEU A 65 -3.00 6.00 12.20
C LEU A 65 -1.49 6.20 12.07
N GLU A 66 -0.72 5.19 12.47
CA GLU A 66 0.74 5.27 12.42
C GLU A 66 1.29 3.89 12.09
N THR A 67 2.48 3.87 11.54
CA THR A 67 3.14 2.63 11.13
C THR A 67 4.57 2.62 11.63
N PHE A 68 4.97 1.53 12.23
CA PHE A 68 6.32 1.37 12.77
C PHE A 68 6.93 0.08 12.25
N VAL A 69 8.25 0.10 12.09
CA VAL A 69 9.00 -1.11 11.79
C VAL A 69 9.88 -1.40 13.01
N ALA A 70 9.78 -2.61 13.53
CA ALA A 70 10.56 -3.01 14.69
C ALA A 70 11.26 -4.33 14.41
N GLN A 71 12.45 -4.48 14.99
CA GLN A 71 13.19 -5.72 14.90
C GLN A 71 13.25 -6.34 16.28
N VAL A 72 12.96 -7.63 16.35
CA VAL A 72 13.08 -8.38 17.59
C VAL A 72 13.92 -9.63 17.34
N SER A 73 14.65 -10.04 18.36
CA SER A 73 15.41 -11.28 18.28
C SER A 73 14.50 -12.42 18.68
N VAL A 74 14.51 -13.47 17.90
CA VAL A 74 13.77 -14.70 18.22
C VAL A 74 14.73 -15.88 18.21
N LYS A 75 14.47 -16.81 19.12
CA LYS A 75 15.28 -18.02 19.26
C LYS A 75 14.51 -19.23 18.77
#